data_cad3d210c9795f32a51617b537af5b7e
#
_entry.id   cad3d210c9795f32a51617b537af5b7e
#
_cell.length_a   1.000
_cell.length_b   1.000
_cell.length_c   1.000
_cell.angle_alpha   90.00
_cell.angle_beta   90.00
_cell.angle_gamma   90.00
#
_symmetry.space_group_name_H-M   'P 1'
#
loop_
_entity.id
_entity.type
_entity.pdbx_description
1 polymer ?
#
loop_
_entity_poly.entity_id
_entity_poly.type
_entity_poly.pdbx_seq_one_letter_code
_entity_poly.pdbx_strand_id
1 'polypeptide(L)'
;MVVDAGKEIDAFLSGRNTNQQEADERLSENQVRAKVYVDGTVMPAFEELRTAFEERGFGVEIARDSDKEASLNVTGQGISMKYVAGTIVNPGSVLARKRVEAGGRASGQGSIVGSGSTSGVESISRESIKAGFLKGWKNVMSDQRR
;
A
#
# COMPACT_ATOMS: atom_id res chain seq x y z
N MET A 1 21.07 -52.15 9.07
CA MET A 1 20.83 -50.73 9.39
C MET A 1 19.36 -50.58 9.77
N VAL A 2 19.11 -50.24 11.01
CA VAL A 2 17.72 -50.11 11.49
C VAL A 2 17.34 -48.65 11.37
N VAL A 3 16.33 -48.37 10.53
CA VAL A 3 15.77 -47.03 10.42
C VAL A 3 14.68 -46.89 11.49
N ASP A 4 14.84 -45.92 12.38
CA ASP A 4 13.82 -45.60 13.35
C ASP A 4 12.81 -44.64 12.71
N ALA A 5 11.72 -45.20 12.23
CA ALA A 5 10.67 -44.42 11.55
C ALA A 5 10.08 -43.32 12.45
N GLY A 6 9.96 -43.60 13.76
CA GLY A 6 9.45 -42.59 14.69
C GLY A 6 10.35 -41.36 14.77
N LYS A 7 11.68 -41.57 14.84
CA LYS A 7 12.65 -40.47 14.89
C LYS A 7 12.65 -39.66 13.60
N GLU A 8 12.53 -40.31 12.45
CA GLU A 8 12.49 -39.61 11.16
C GLU A 8 11.23 -38.77 11.03
N ILE A 9 10.09 -39.31 11.46
CA ILE A 9 8.84 -38.57 11.47
C ILE A 9 8.95 -37.35 12.38
N ASP A 10 9.45 -37.54 13.59
CA ASP A 10 9.61 -36.43 14.55
C ASP A 10 10.55 -35.35 14.03
N ALA A 11 11.66 -35.72 13.41
CA ALA A 11 12.61 -34.78 12.83
C ALA A 11 11.98 -33.97 11.69
N PHE A 12 11.21 -34.65 10.84
CA PHE A 12 10.52 -34.00 9.74
C PHE A 12 9.46 -33.00 10.24
N LEU A 13 8.64 -33.41 11.22
CA LEU A 13 7.60 -32.55 11.78
C LEU A 13 8.20 -31.37 12.53
N SER A 14 9.29 -31.57 13.26
CA SER A 14 9.99 -30.46 13.95
C SER A 14 10.54 -29.44 12.94
N GLY A 15 11.14 -29.91 11.86
CA GLY A 15 11.65 -29.04 10.81
C GLY A 15 10.52 -28.24 10.14
N ARG A 16 9.40 -28.89 9.88
CA ARG A 16 8.23 -28.23 9.29
C ARG A 16 7.66 -27.15 10.21
N ASN A 17 7.54 -27.46 11.50
CA ASN A 17 7.03 -26.50 12.48
C ASN A 17 7.96 -25.29 12.62
N THR A 18 9.27 -25.51 12.61
CA THR A 18 10.25 -24.42 12.65
C THR A 18 10.11 -23.51 11.43
N ASN A 19 9.98 -24.08 10.23
CA ASN A 19 9.80 -23.31 9.00
C ASN A 19 8.51 -22.50 9.02
N GLN A 20 7.43 -23.06 9.55
CA GLN A 20 6.16 -22.36 9.66
C GLN A 20 6.25 -21.21 10.68
N GLN A 21 6.92 -21.41 11.81
CA GLN A 21 7.15 -20.35 12.79
C GLN A 21 7.96 -19.21 12.20
N GLU A 22 9.01 -19.50 11.45
CA GLU A 22 9.83 -18.49 10.79
C GLU A 22 9.00 -17.69 9.78
N ALA A 23 8.16 -18.36 9.00
CA ALA A 23 7.27 -17.70 8.04
C ALA A 23 6.27 -16.80 8.75
N ASP A 24 5.69 -17.26 9.86
CA ASP A 24 4.73 -16.47 10.66
C ASP A 24 5.41 -15.25 11.28
N GLU A 25 6.64 -15.39 11.78
CA GLU A 25 7.40 -14.26 12.31
C GLU A 25 7.70 -13.22 11.24
N ARG A 26 8.13 -13.65 10.06
CA ARG A 26 8.39 -12.75 8.92
C ARG A 26 7.12 -12.03 8.50
N LEU A 27 6.00 -12.73 8.47
CA LEU A 27 4.72 -12.12 8.13
C LEU A 27 4.34 -11.05 9.16
N SER A 28 4.51 -11.35 10.44
CA SER A 28 4.23 -10.38 11.51
C SER A 28 5.12 -9.15 11.42
N GLU A 29 6.42 -9.33 11.18
CA GLU A 29 7.36 -8.22 10.98
C GLU A 29 6.97 -7.38 9.76
N ASN A 30 6.57 -8.02 8.68
CA ASN A 30 6.17 -7.33 7.45
C ASN A 30 4.84 -6.57 7.63
N GLN A 31 3.94 -7.08 8.47
CA GLN A 31 2.72 -6.34 8.82
C GLN A 31 3.05 -5.06 9.57
N VAL A 32 4.03 -5.10 10.49
CA VAL A 32 4.50 -3.90 11.19
C VAL A 32 5.15 -2.93 10.21
N ARG A 33 5.96 -3.41 9.28
CA ARG A 33 6.56 -2.58 8.23
C ARG A 33 5.50 -1.88 7.38
N ALA A 34 4.44 -2.59 7.02
CA ALA A 34 3.33 -2.01 6.28
C ALA A 34 2.66 -0.88 7.07
N LYS A 35 2.41 -1.10 8.35
CA LYS A 35 1.81 -0.09 9.22
C LYS A 35 2.71 1.13 9.36
N VAL A 36 4.02 0.94 9.56
CA VAL A 36 4.99 2.03 9.65
C VAL A 36 5.00 2.84 8.35
N TYR A 37 4.94 2.17 7.21
CA TYR A 37 4.86 2.83 5.90
C TYR A 37 3.61 3.69 5.79
N VAL A 38 2.45 3.15 6.13
CA VAL A 38 1.18 3.88 6.03
C VAL A 38 1.18 5.07 7.01
N ASP A 39 1.55 4.85 8.26
CA ASP A 39 1.54 5.92 9.28
C ASP A 39 2.64 6.96 9.07
N GLY A 40 3.83 6.55 8.62
CA GLY A 40 5.00 7.41 8.55
C GLY A 40 5.26 8.03 7.19
N THR A 41 4.71 7.47 6.13
CA THR A 41 4.95 7.93 4.75
C THR A 41 3.66 8.32 4.06
N VAL A 42 2.65 7.45 4.06
CA VAL A 42 1.39 7.71 3.35
C VAL A 42 0.58 8.81 4.02
N MET A 43 0.35 8.69 5.32
CA MET A 43 -0.47 9.66 6.05
C MET A 43 0.11 11.07 6.03
N PRO A 44 1.43 11.27 6.29
CA PRO A 44 2.00 12.61 6.16
C PRO A 44 1.91 13.18 4.75
N ALA A 45 2.08 12.34 3.71
CA ALA A 45 1.92 12.78 2.33
C ALA A 45 0.49 13.24 2.07
N PHE A 46 -0.50 12.50 2.56
CA PHE A 46 -1.91 12.85 2.42
C PHE A 46 -2.25 14.15 3.16
N GLU A 47 -1.69 14.36 4.35
CA GLU A 47 -1.89 15.62 5.09
C GLU A 47 -1.33 16.83 4.34
N GLU A 48 -0.17 16.69 3.72
CA GLU A 48 0.39 17.77 2.90
C GLU A 48 -0.49 18.05 1.68
N LEU A 49 -0.98 17.02 1.01
CA LEU A 49 -1.90 17.16 -0.11
C LEU A 49 -3.23 17.80 0.33
N ARG A 50 -3.75 17.38 1.47
CA ARG A 50 -4.96 17.95 2.04
C ARG A 50 -4.84 19.47 2.21
N THR A 51 -3.77 19.91 2.84
CA THR A 51 -3.54 21.33 3.05
C THR A 51 -3.50 22.09 1.72
N ALA A 52 -2.77 21.57 0.74
CA ALA A 52 -2.66 22.18 -0.57
C ALA A 52 -3.99 22.29 -1.30
N PHE A 53 -4.81 21.24 -1.24
CA PHE A 53 -6.11 21.22 -1.92
C PHE A 53 -7.16 22.05 -1.19
N GLU A 54 -7.19 21.99 0.13
CA GLU A 54 -8.15 22.79 0.91
C GLU A 54 -7.91 24.29 0.75
N GLU A 55 -6.66 24.73 0.66
CA GLU A 55 -6.30 26.12 0.39
C GLU A 55 -6.84 26.61 -0.96
N ARG A 56 -7.14 25.69 -1.87
CA ARG A 56 -7.65 25.99 -3.21
C ARG A 56 -9.14 25.71 -3.37
N GLY A 57 -9.83 25.50 -2.25
CA GLY A 57 -11.28 25.33 -2.25
C GLY A 57 -11.79 23.93 -2.51
N PHE A 58 -10.92 22.93 -2.52
CA PHE A 58 -11.34 21.53 -2.67
C PHE A 58 -11.75 20.93 -1.33
N GLY A 59 -12.68 19.98 -1.37
CA GLY A 59 -12.99 19.16 -0.21
C GLY A 59 -12.03 17.97 -0.15
N VAL A 60 -11.53 17.65 1.03
CA VAL A 60 -10.59 16.55 1.20
C VAL A 60 -10.98 15.70 2.40
N GLU A 61 -11.02 14.39 2.19
CA GLU A 61 -11.23 13.43 3.26
C GLU A 61 -10.10 12.40 3.24
N ILE A 62 -9.52 12.16 4.40
CA ILE A 62 -8.51 11.14 4.60
C ILE A 62 -9.11 10.04 5.46
N ALA A 63 -8.99 8.78 5.01
CA ALA A 63 -9.46 7.63 5.77
C ALA A 63 -8.32 6.64 5.96
N ARG A 64 -8.23 6.08 7.17
CA ARG A 64 -7.34 4.98 7.48
C ARG A 64 -8.17 3.71 7.40
N ASP A 65 -8.11 3.03 6.25
CA ASP A 65 -8.97 1.87 5.98
C ASP A 65 -8.52 0.64 6.76
N SER A 66 -7.23 0.50 7.00
CA SER A 66 -6.66 -0.56 7.82
C SER A 66 -5.22 -0.21 8.19
N ASP A 67 -4.52 -1.08 8.92
CA ASP A 67 -3.10 -0.92 9.19
C ASP A 67 -2.24 -0.98 7.94
N LYS A 68 -2.79 -1.46 6.84
CA LYS A 68 -2.08 -1.68 5.56
C LYS A 68 -2.49 -0.70 4.47
N GLU A 69 -3.47 0.15 4.70
CA GLU A 69 -4.08 0.94 3.64
C GLU A 69 -4.71 2.22 4.17
N ALA A 70 -4.52 3.32 3.42
CA ALA A 70 -5.16 4.59 3.69
C ALA A 70 -5.65 5.19 2.37
N SER A 71 -6.65 6.06 2.43
CA SER A 71 -7.21 6.70 1.24
C SER A 71 -7.34 8.21 1.42
N LEU A 72 -7.25 8.90 0.29
CA LEU A 72 -7.44 10.34 0.18
C LEU A 72 -8.50 10.59 -0.88
N ASN A 73 -9.58 11.24 -0.50
CA ASN A 73 -10.67 11.58 -1.40
C ASN A 73 -10.69 13.10 -1.59
N VAL A 74 -10.56 13.56 -2.84
CA VAL A 74 -10.59 14.98 -3.20
C VAL A 74 -11.80 15.24 -4.06
N THR A 75 -12.60 16.24 -3.67
CA THR A 75 -13.80 16.65 -4.40
C THR A 75 -13.75 18.14 -4.68
N GLY A 76 -14.19 18.54 -5.86
CA GLY A 76 -14.24 19.93 -6.26
C GLY A 76 -14.23 20.08 -7.78
N GLN A 77 -14.73 21.22 -8.27
CA GLN A 77 -14.79 21.53 -9.69
C GLN A 77 -15.47 20.42 -10.54
N GLY A 78 -16.49 19.78 -9.96
CA GLY A 78 -17.23 18.73 -10.64
C GLY A 78 -16.55 17.35 -10.63
N ILE A 79 -15.46 17.20 -9.88
CA ILE A 79 -14.67 15.98 -9.87
C ILE A 79 -14.64 15.38 -8.46
N SER A 80 -14.71 14.06 -8.41
CA SER A 80 -14.45 13.29 -7.19
C SER A 80 -13.42 12.23 -7.53
N MET A 81 -12.30 12.23 -6.81
CA MET A 81 -11.24 11.24 -7.01
C MET A 81 -10.82 10.67 -5.66
N LYS A 82 -10.79 9.36 -5.57
CA LYS A 82 -10.29 8.64 -4.41
C LYS A 82 -8.98 7.95 -4.79
N TYR A 83 -7.94 8.21 -4.02
CA TYR A 83 -6.64 7.59 -4.17
C TYR A 83 -6.40 6.69 -2.97
N VAL A 84 -6.17 5.43 -3.22
CA VAL A 84 -5.90 4.44 -2.16
C VAL A 84 -4.43 4.05 -2.25
N ALA A 85 -3.70 4.28 -1.16
CA ALA A 85 -2.32 3.85 -1.02
C ALA A 85 -2.27 2.72 0.00
N GLY A 86 -1.84 1.56 -0.44
CA GLY A 86 -1.84 0.39 0.40
C GLY A 86 -0.59 -0.45 0.20
N THR A 87 -0.62 -1.60 0.80
CA THR A 87 0.49 -2.56 0.74
C THR A 87 -0.01 -3.95 0.44
N ILE A 88 0.86 -4.73 -0.19
CA ILE A 88 0.70 -6.18 -0.30
C ILE A 88 1.72 -6.79 0.63
N VAL A 89 1.26 -7.50 1.65
CA VAL A 89 2.11 -8.10 2.68
C VAL A 89 2.16 -9.60 2.50
N ASN A 90 3.37 -10.14 2.42
CA ASN A 90 3.59 -11.58 2.42
C ASN A 90 4.88 -11.88 3.20
N PRO A 91 5.19 -13.16 3.52
CA PRO A 91 6.38 -13.46 4.30
C PRO A 91 7.70 -13.03 3.67
N GLY A 92 7.73 -12.89 2.34
CA GLY A 92 8.96 -12.53 1.62
C GLY A 92 9.13 -11.04 1.37
N SER A 93 8.04 -10.24 1.45
CA SER A 93 8.13 -8.84 1.02
C SER A 93 6.94 -8.02 1.48
N VAL A 94 7.14 -6.69 1.47
CA VAL A 94 6.07 -5.70 1.60
C VAL A 94 6.17 -4.78 0.39
N LEU A 95 5.15 -4.82 -0.46
CA LEU A 95 5.11 -4.04 -1.68
C LEU A 95 4.10 -2.92 -1.58
N ALA A 96 4.47 -1.75 -2.11
CA ALA A 96 3.56 -0.62 -2.18
C ALA A 96 2.58 -0.79 -3.35
N ARG A 97 1.34 -0.44 -3.10
CA ARG A 97 0.24 -0.59 -4.05
C ARG A 97 -0.62 0.66 -4.06
N LYS A 98 -1.14 1.01 -5.23
CA LYS A 98 -2.09 2.12 -5.35
C LYS A 98 -3.31 1.71 -6.15
N ARG A 99 -4.43 2.38 -5.87
CA ARG A 99 -5.65 2.29 -6.66
C ARG A 99 -6.24 3.69 -6.78
N VAL A 100 -6.67 4.07 -7.98
CA VAL A 100 -7.31 5.35 -8.23
C VAL A 100 -8.75 5.08 -8.67
N GLU A 101 -9.70 5.73 -8.01
CA GLU A 101 -11.12 5.67 -8.35
C GLU A 101 -11.61 7.07 -8.65
N ALA A 102 -12.29 7.25 -9.77
CA ALA A 102 -12.85 8.53 -10.15
C ALA A 102 -14.28 8.32 -10.64
N GLY A 103 -15.21 9.10 -10.10
CA GLY A 103 -16.62 8.98 -10.45
C GLY A 103 -17.21 7.61 -10.13
N GLY A 104 -16.71 6.91 -9.10
CA GLY A 104 -17.16 5.58 -8.71
C GLY A 104 -16.57 4.45 -9.53
N ARG A 105 -15.67 4.74 -10.47
CA ARG A 105 -15.00 3.70 -11.28
C ARG A 105 -13.52 3.62 -10.94
N ALA A 106 -13.01 2.40 -10.82
CA ALA A 106 -11.58 2.19 -10.69
C ALA A 106 -10.91 2.54 -12.01
N SER A 107 -10.02 3.53 -12.02
CA SER A 107 -9.36 4.02 -13.24
C SER A 107 -7.89 3.59 -13.33
N GLY A 108 -7.34 2.96 -12.31
CA GLY A 108 -5.99 2.43 -12.38
C GLY A 108 -5.59 1.67 -11.13
N GLN A 109 -4.90 0.59 -11.34
CA GLN A 109 -4.23 -0.17 -10.28
C GLN A 109 -2.78 -0.36 -10.67
N GLY A 110 -1.89 -0.31 -9.70
CA GLY A 110 -0.49 -0.53 -10.00
C GLY A 110 0.40 -0.25 -8.80
N SER A 111 1.70 -0.33 -9.02
CA SER A 111 2.65 0.09 -8.00
C SER A 111 2.77 1.60 -7.94
N ILE A 112 3.04 2.13 -6.75
CA ILE A 112 3.18 3.57 -6.52
C ILE A 112 4.42 4.11 -7.25
N VAL A 113 5.46 3.32 -7.31
CA VAL A 113 6.69 3.68 -8.02
C VAL A 113 6.68 3.00 -9.37
N GLY A 114 6.90 3.78 -10.37
CA GLY A 114 6.89 3.49 -11.79
C GLY A 114 6.92 2.05 -12.29
N SER A 115 6.57 1.88 -13.51
CA SER A 115 6.37 0.60 -14.16
C SER A 115 7.52 -0.39 -13.92
N GLY A 116 7.17 -1.59 -13.50
CA GLY A 116 8.13 -2.69 -13.37
C GLY A 116 8.90 -2.72 -12.07
N SER A 117 8.68 -1.77 -11.18
CA SER A 117 9.37 -1.73 -9.90
C SER A 117 8.63 -2.56 -8.86
N THR A 118 9.27 -3.60 -8.35
CA THR A 118 8.84 -4.35 -7.19
C THR A 118 9.49 -3.80 -5.94
N SER A 119 9.63 -2.48 -5.86
CA SER A 119 10.30 -1.82 -4.75
C SER A 119 9.55 -2.03 -3.45
N GLY A 120 10.28 -2.43 -2.41
CA GLY A 120 9.72 -2.52 -1.08
C GLY A 120 9.27 -1.15 -0.57
N VAL A 121 8.42 -1.15 0.45
CA VAL A 121 7.84 0.09 1.00
C VAL A 121 8.91 1.07 1.49
N GLU A 122 10.07 0.60 1.90
CA GLU A 122 11.16 1.44 2.38
C GLU A 122 11.76 2.33 1.31
N SER A 123 11.60 1.99 0.03
CA SER A 123 12.10 2.79 -1.09
C SER A 123 11.12 3.87 -1.52
N ILE A 124 9.92 3.88 -0.96
CA ILE A 124 8.87 4.85 -1.31
C ILE A 124 8.99 6.05 -0.38
N SER A 125 9.08 7.25 -0.95
CA SER A 125 9.10 8.49 -0.20
C SER A 125 7.73 9.18 -0.21
N ARG A 126 7.56 10.14 0.70
CA ARG A 126 6.38 11.01 0.69
C ARG A 126 6.24 11.73 -0.66
N GLU A 127 7.36 12.16 -1.22
CA GLU A 127 7.37 12.85 -2.52
C GLU A 127 6.86 11.96 -3.65
N SER A 128 7.20 10.66 -3.62
CA SER A 128 6.70 9.69 -4.60
C SER A 128 5.18 9.54 -4.52
N ILE A 129 4.64 9.51 -3.31
CA ILE A 129 3.19 9.39 -3.09
C ILE A 129 2.48 10.66 -3.58
N LYS A 130 3.00 11.83 -3.23
CA LYS A 130 2.42 13.10 -3.68
C LYS A 130 2.45 13.21 -5.20
N ALA A 131 3.58 12.88 -5.82
CA ALA A 131 3.71 12.91 -7.28
C ALA A 131 2.75 11.94 -7.97
N GLY A 132 2.61 10.74 -7.43
CA GLY A 132 1.67 9.75 -7.96
C GLY A 132 0.22 10.20 -7.84
N PHE A 133 -0.15 10.80 -6.72
CA PHE A 133 -1.48 11.35 -6.53
C PHE A 133 -1.75 12.48 -7.55
N LEU A 134 -0.83 13.43 -7.66
CA LEU A 134 -1.00 14.58 -8.56
C LEU A 134 -1.09 14.15 -10.01
N LYS A 135 -0.33 13.14 -10.40
CA LYS A 135 -0.40 12.58 -11.75
C LYS A 135 -1.78 12.01 -12.04
N GLY A 136 -2.33 11.22 -11.09
CA GLY A 136 -3.66 10.66 -11.20
C GLY A 136 -4.74 11.74 -11.24
N TRP A 137 -4.62 12.75 -10.39
CA TRP A 137 -5.55 13.88 -10.34
C TRP A 137 -5.53 14.68 -11.65
N LYS A 138 -4.35 14.97 -12.18
CA LYS A 138 -4.24 15.66 -13.48
C LYS A 138 -4.88 14.87 -14.61
N ASN A 139 -4.73 13.55 -14.60
CA ASN A 139 -5.35 12.68 -15.60
C ASN A 139 -6.88 12.72 -15.51
N VAL A 140 -7.43 12.67 -14.30
CA VAL A 140 -8.86 12.74 -14.06
C VAL A 140 -9.40 14.10 -14.51
N MET A 141 -8.72 15.19 -14.18
CA MET A 141 -9.10 16.54 -14.60
C MET A 141 -9.09 16.68 -16.13
N SER A 142 -8.07 16.13 -16.78
CA SER A 142 -7.94 16.18 -18.24
C SER A 142 -9.03 15.38 -18.95
N ASP A 143 -9.40 14.24 -18.43
CA ASP A 143 -10.44 13.39 -19.02
C ASP A 143 -11.80 14.04 -18.97
N GLN A 144 -12.09 14.85 -17.97
CA GLN A 144 -13.37 15.57 -17.87
C GLN A 144 -13.52 16.72 -18.86
N ARG A 145 -12.43 17.18 -19.45
CA ARG A 145 -12.46 18.27 -20.45
C ARG A 145 -12.72 17.78 -21.86
N ARG A 146 -12.82 16.48 -22.03
CA ARG A 146 -13.14 15.88 -23.33
C ARG A 146 -14.67 15.69 -23.49
#